data_bcdb018d1ff8ea5cd0f74b53537fc9a5
#
_entry.id   bcdb018d1ff8ea5cd0f74b53537fc9a5
#
_cell.length_a   1.000
_cell.length_b   1.000
_cell.length_c   1.000
_cell.angle_alpha   90.00
_cell.angle_beta   90.00
_cell.angle_gamma   90.00
#
_symmetry.space_group_name_H-M   'P 1'
#
loop_
_entity.id
_entity.type
_entity.pdbx_description
1 polymer ?
#
loop_
_entity_poly.entity_id
_entity_poly.type
_entity_poly.pdbx_seq_one_letter_code
_entity_poly.pdbx_strand_id
1 'polypeptide(L)'
;WNLRGGKPVCDSMWINVLPEGGSHTSHIHTNAVLSGTYYVAAPEGASPIVFEDPRHAMMMAAPPRNASIYESRIPKAGTLMMWESWLRHEVPMNRAKEDRISISFNCVIG
;
A
#
# COMPACT_ATOMS: atom_id res chain seq x y z
N TRP A 1 -5.08 17.84 2.70
CA TRP A 1 -4.44 17.59 4.01
C TRP A 1 -4.47 18.83 4.87
N ASN A 2 -5.14 18.75 5.98
CA ASN A 2 -5.20 19.83 6.96
C ASN A 2 -4.20 19.54 8.08
N LEU A 3 -2.92 19.68 7.78
CA LEU A 3 -1.86 19.47 8.75
C LEU A 3 -1.57 20.78 9.48
N ARG A 4 -1.68 20.75 10.79
CA ARG A 4 -1.26 21.88 11.64
C ARG A 4 0.25 21.85 11.79
N GLY A 5 0.91 22.93 11.34
CA GLY A 5 2.27 23.25 11.72
C GLY A 5 3.35 22.31 11.17
N GLY A 6 3.44 22.15 9.88
CA GLY A 6 4.54 21.41 9.28
C GLY A 6 4.23 20.93 7.87
N LYS A 7 5.26 20.40 7.23
CA LYS A 7 5.16 19.82 5.90
C LYS A 7 5.52 18.34 5.97
N PRO A 8 4.90 17.49 5.14
CA PRO A 8 5.39 16.12 5.00
C PRO A 8 6.82 16.13 4.46
N VAL A 9 7.68 15.42 5.14
CA VAL A 9 9.09 15.24 4.75
C VAL A 9 9.33 13.75 4.63
N CYS A 10 9.83 13.32 3.48
CA CYS A 10 10.23 11.93 3.28
C CYS A 10 11.49 11.66 4.12
N ASP A 11 11.36 10.80 5.13
CA ASP A 11 12.46 10.46 6.04
C ASP A 11 13.04 9.07 5.78
N SER A 12 12.32 8.24 5.03
CA SER A 12 12.79 6.91 4.67
C SER A 12 12.30 6.51 3.28
N MET A 13 13.16 5.83 2.54
CA MET A 13 12.91 5.36 1.18
C MET A 13 13.66 4.05 0.95
N TRP A 14 13.03 3.09 0.28
CA TRP A 14 13.66 1.82 -0.04
C TRP A 14 13.09 1.22 -1.33
N ILE A 15 13.85 0.31 -1.92
CA ILE A 15 13.45 -0.41 -3.13
C ILE A 15 12.94 -1.79 -2.73
N ASN A 16 11.79 -2.17 -3.29
CA ASN A 16 11.22 -3.51 -3.17
C ASN A 16 11.35 -4.21 -4.52
N VAL A 17 12.08 -5.32 -4.54
CA VAL A 17 12.12 -6.24 -5.66
C VAL A 17 11.36 -7.48 -5.27
N LEU A 18 10.20 -7.69 -5.87
CA LEU A 18 9.30 -8.78 -5.52
C LEU A 18 9.27 -9.79 -6.66
N PRO A 19 10.03 -10.89 -6.55
CA PRO A 19 10.04 -11.93 -7.58
C PRO A 19 8.75 -12.73 -7.58
N GLU A 20 8.59 -13.65 -8.53
CA GLU A 20 7.51 -14.63 -8.50
C GLU A 20 7.47 -15.33 -7.13
N GLY A 21 6.31 -15.38 -6.53
CA GLY A 21 6.09 -15.97 -5.21
C GLY A 21 6.38 -15.06 -4.02
N GLY A 22 6.97 -13.89 -4.24
CA GLY A 22 7.20 -12.91 -3.17
C GLY A 22 5.92 -12.19 -2.75
N SER A 23 5.87 -11.76 -1.49
CA SER A 23 4.73 -11.04 -0.92
C SER A 23 5.17 -10.10 0.20
N HIS A 24 4.30 -9.16 0.55
CA HIS A 24 4.43 -8.35 1.76
C HIS A 24 3.21 -8.58 2.65
N THR A 25 3.44 -8.94 3.91
CA THR A 25 2.36 -9.18 4.87
C THR A 25 1.61 -7.90 5.22
N SER A 26 0.38 -8.05 5.67
CA SER A 26 -0.46 -6.95 6.12
C SER A 26 0.19 -6.17 7.26
N HIS A 27 0.30 -4.86 7.12
CA HIS A 27 0.95 -3.99 8.09
C HIS A 27 0.48 -2.54 8.01
N ILE A 28 0.87 -1.77 9.01
CA ILE A 28 0.72 -0.31 9.07
C ILE A 28 2.08 0.32 9.39
N HIS A 29 2.27 1.59 9.09
CA HIS A 29 3.49 2.32 9.42
C HIS A 29 3.22 3.27 10.59
N THR A 30 3.63 2.87 11.78
CA THR A 30 3.29 3.57 13.04
C THR A 30 4.07 4.85 13.28
N ASN A 31 5.22 5.02 12.63
CA ASN A 31 6.11 6.17 12.81
C ASN A 31 6.09 7.17 11.65
N ALA A 32 5.04 7.12 10.84
CA ALA A 32 4.88 7.99 9.68
C ALA A 32 3.47 8.54 9.62
N VAL A 33 3.26 9.60 8.85
CA VAL A 33 1.94 10.18 8.60
C VAL A 33 1.44 9.86 7.20
N LEU A 34 2.35 9.79 6.24
CA LEU A 34 2.09 9.38 4.86
C LEU A 34 3.04 8.26 4.48
N SER A 35 2.51 7.30 3.77
CA SER A 35 3.26 6.24 3.10
C SER A 35 2.94 6.26 1.62
N GLY A 36 3.86 5.79 0.83
CA GLY A 36 3.64 5.74 -0.61
C GLY A 36 4.54 4.75 -1.31
N THR A 37 4.21 4.52 -2.56
CA THR A 37 4.99 3.66 -3.45
C THR A 37 4.95 4.19 -4.87
N TYR A 38 6.09 4.15 -5.52
CA TYR A 38 6.24 4.41 -6.94
C TYR A 38 6.56 3.10 -7.66
N TYR A 39 5.79 2.76 -8.67
CA TYR A 39 5.98 1.53 -9.43
C TYR A 39 6.99 1.74 -10.55
N VAL A 40 8.14 1.08 -10.45
CA VAL A 40 9.19 1.09 -11.47
C VAL A 40 8.90 0.04 -12.54
N ALA A 41 8.56 -1.19 -12.11
CA ALA A 41 8.22 -2.29 -13.00
C ALA A 41 6.98 -3.01 -12.46
N ALA A 42 5.97 -3.12 -13.28
CA ALA A 42 4.72 -3.80 -12.98
C ALA A 42 4.35 -4.71 -14.16
N PRO A 43 4.96 -5.90 -14.25
CA PRO A 43 4.68 -6.83 -15.34
C PRO A 43 3.23 -7.30 -15.29
N GLU A 44 2.75 -7.82 -16.41
CA GLU A 44 1.41 -8.41 -16.48
C GLU A 44 1.26 -9.53 -15.45
N GLY A 45 0.17 -9.49 -14.70
CA GLY A 45 -0.07 -10.43 -13.61
C GLY A 45 0.60 -10.08 -12.29
N ALA A 46 1.31 -8.94 -12.21
CA ALA A 46 1.89 -8.48 -10.95
C ALA A 46 0.82 -8.28 -9.87
N SER A 47 1.15 -8.67 -8.66
CA SER A 47 0.22 -8.60 -7.53
C SER A 47 -0.20 -7.15 -7.23
N PRO A 48 -1.49 -6.94 -6.91
CA PRO A 48 -1.98 -5.63 -6.48
C PRO A 48 -1.44 -5.26 -5.09
N ILE A 49 -1.58 -4.01 -4.72
CA ILE A 49 -1.62 -3.60 -3.33
C ILE A 49 -3.07 -3.68 -2.86
N VAL A 50 -3.30 -4.21 -1.67
CA VAL A 50 -4.63 -4.42 -1.10
C VAL A 50 -4.73 -3.63 0.19
N PHE A 51 -5.72 -2.74 0.26
CA PHE A 51 -6.03 -1.94 1.43
C PHE A 51 -7.23 -2.51 2.16
N GLU A 52 -7.19 -2.50 3.49
CA GLU A 52 -8.29 -2.92 4.34
C GLU A 52 -9.14 -1.70 4.74
N ASP A 53 -10.45 -1.83 4.64
CA ASP A 53 -11.37 -0.79 5.13
C ASP A 53 -11.18 -0.64 6.65
N PRO A 54 -10.80 0.55 7.15
CA PRO A 54 -10.48 0.74 8.55
C PRO A 54 -11.71 0.81 9.48
N ARG A 55 -12.90 0.85 8.92
CA ARG A 55 -14.13 0.94 9.72
C ARG A 55 -14.44 -0.39 10.36
N HIS A 56 -14.44 -0.47 11.67
CA HIS A 56 -14.76 -1.69 12.42
C HIS A 56 -16.11 -2.30 12.03
N ALA A 57 -17.09 -1.46 11.72
CA ALA A 57 -18.41 -1.92 11.30
C ALA A 57 -18.38 -2.79 10.04
N MET A 58 -17.37 -2.63 9.17
CA MET A 58 -17.21 -3.44 7.97
C MET A 58 -16.74 -4.86 8.26
N MET A 59 -16.16 -5.09 9.43
CA MET A 59 -15.67 -6.39 9.90
C MET A 59 -16.73 -7.17 10.70
N MET A 60 -17.84 -6.51 11.04
CA MET A 60 -18.90 -7.12 11.85
C MET A 60 -19.78 -8.03 11.00
N ALA A 61 -20.27 -9.10 11.61
CA ALA A 61 -20.96 -10.18 10.92
C ALA A 61 -22.38 -9.83 10.43
N ALA A 62 -22.94 -8.71 10.81
CA ALA A 62 -24.31 -8.35 10.46
C ALA A 62 -24.49 -6.85 10.27
N PRO A 63 -25.35 -6.44 9.33
CA PRO A 63 -26.04 -7.23 8.31
C PRO A 63 -25.11 -7.70 7.18
N PRO A 64 -25.54 -8.66 6.33
CA PRO A 64 -24.79 -9.06 5.16
C PRO A 64 -24.50 -7.87 4.24
N ARG A 65 -23.29 -7.81 3.70
CA ARG A 65 -22.83 -6.72 2.85
C ARG A 65 -22.42 -7.25 1.47
N ASN A 66 -22.73 -6.49 0.43
CA ASN A 66 -22.35 -6.81 -0.93
C ASN A 66 -20.94 -6.27 -1.27
N ALA A 67 -20.33 -5.50 -0.37
CA ALA A 67 -19.02 -4.91 -0.56
C ALA A 67 -17.95 -5.66 0.23
N SER A 68 -16.77 -5.85 -0.37
CA SER A 68 -15.59 -6.37 0.32
C SER A 68 -15.04 -5.32 1.30
N ILE A 69 -14.42 -5.79 2.40
CA ILE A 69 -13.62 -4.94 3.27
C ILE A 69 -12.25 -4.61 2.67
N TYR A 70 -11.89 -5.22 1.55
CA TYR A 70 -10.61 -5.03 0.89
C TYR A 70 -10.78 -4.28 -0.43
N GLU A 71 -9.87 -3.35 -0.68
CA GLU A 71 -9.79 -2.57 -1.90
C GLU A 71 -8.45 -2.84 -2.58
N SER A 72 -8.47 -3.39 -3.77
CA SER A 72 -7.28 -3.72 -4.54
C SER A 72 -6.96 -2.64 -5.57
N ARG A 73 -5.68 -2.33 -5.71
CA ARG A 73 -5.18 -1.47 -6.77
C ARG A 73 -4.09 -2.19 -7.55
N ILE A 74 -4.31 -2.34 -8.85
CA ILE A 74 -3.36 -3.00 -9.74
C ILE A 74 -2.19 -2.04 -9.99
N PRO A 75 -0.93 -2.50 -9.83
CA PRO A 75 0.22 -1.67 -10.07
C PRO A 75 0.34 -1.33 -11.56
N LYS A 76 0.77 -0.11 -11.83
CA LYS A 76 1.08 0.37 -13.17
C LYS A 76 2.40 1.11 -13.13
N ALA A 77 3.35 0.70 -13.96
CA ALA A 77 4.65 1.36 -14.05
C ALA A 77 4.50 2.86 -14.32
N GLY A 78 5.27 3.67 -13.61
CA GLY A 78 5.19 5.12 -13.69
C GLY A 78 4.12 5.77 -12.81
N THR A 79 3.42 4.99 -11.99
CA THR A 79 2.38 5.48 -11.09
C THR A 79 2.92 5.65 -9.67
N LEU A 80 2.61 6.78 -9.07
CA LEU A 80 2.83 7.08 -7.66
C LEU A 80 1.50 6.92 -6.92
N MET A 81 1.50 6.15 -5.84
CA MET A 81 0.38 6.04 -4.91
C MET A 81 0.80 6.52 -3.53
N MET A 82 -0.10 7.22 -2.85
CA MET A 82 0.12 7.69 -1.48
C MET A 82 -1.14 7.45 -0.65
N TRP A 83 -0.93 7.14 0.63
CA TRP A 83 -2.01 6.92 1.60
C TRP A 83 -1.57 7.34 2.99
N GLU A 84 -2.54 7.53 3.87
CA GLU A 84 -2.25 7.77 5.28
C GLU A 84 -1.65 6.51 5.92
N SER A 85 -0.57 6.67 6.65
CA SER A 85 0.27 5.55 7.12
C SER A 85 -0.45 4.57 8.06
N TRP A 86 -1.55 4.98 8.68
CA TRP A 86 -2.37 4.11 9.52
C TRP A 86 -3.21 3.10 8.71
N LEU A 87 -3.37 3.32 7.41
CA LEU A 87 -4.17 2.43 6.56
C LEU A 87 -3.46 1.09 6.37
N ARG A 88 -4.10 0.03 6.83
CA ARG A 88 -3.55 -1.33 6.74
C ARG A 88 -3.55 -1.80 5.28
N HIS A 89 -2.42 -2.35 4.87
CA HIS A 89 -2.24 -2.82 3.50
C HIS A 89 -1.33 -4.03 3.44
N GLU A 90 -1.44 -4.74 2.32
CA GLU A 90 -0.60 -5.90 2.01
C GLU A 90 -0.34 -5.98 0.51
N VAL A 91 0.67 -6.74 0.14
CA VAL A 91 0.92 -7.14 -1.24
C VAL A 91 0.87 -8.66 -1.30
N PRO A 92 -0.19 -9.25 -1.86
CA PRO A 92 -0.31 -10.69 -2.02
C PRO A 92 0.83 -11.27 -2.87
N MET A 93 0.92 -12.58 -2.89
CA MET A 93 1.94 -13.29 -3.66
C MET A 93 1.98 -12.81 -5.12
N ASN A 94 3.17 -12.42 -5.56
CA ASN A 94 3.40 -12.06 -6.96
C ASN A 94 3.34 -13.32 -7.83
N ARG A 95 2.39 -13.37 -8.73
CA ARG A 95 2.20 -14.49 -9.67
C ARG A 95 2.78 -14.22 -11.05
N ALA A 96 3.28 -13.00 -11.28
CA ALA A 96 4.01 -12.70 -12.49
C ALA A 96 5.36 -13.43 -12.50
N LYS A 97 5.82 -13.84 -13.65
CA LYS A 97 7.13 -14.51 -13.81
C LYS A 97 8.29 -13.54 -13.67
N GLU A 98 8.04 -12.26 -13.91
CA GLU A 98 9.02 -11.19 -13.82
C GLU A 98 8.88 -10.45 -12.48
N ASP A 99 9.95 -9.76 -12.10
CA ASP A 99 9.99 -9.00 -10.86
C ASP A 99 9.03 -7.79 -10.89
N ARG A 100 8.28 -7.64 -9.83
CA ARG A 100 7.54 -6.42 -9.50
C ARG A 100 8.46 -5.52 -8.68
N ILE A 101 8.79 -4.35 -9.23
CA ILE A 101 9.76 -3.44 -8.61
C ILE A 101 9.05 -2.13 -8.24
N SER A 102 9.20 -1.72 -7.00
CA SER A 102 8.65 -0.47 -6.50
C SER A 102 9.64 0.25 -5.57
N ILE A 103 9.50 1.56 -5.50
CA ILE A 103 10.19 2.39 -4.51
C ILE A 103 9.15 2.82 -3.51
N SER A 104 9.32 2.40 -2.27
CA SER A 104 8.43 2.78 -1.16
C SER A 104 9.08 3.84 -0.30
N PHE A 105 8.25 4.66 0.33
CA PHE A 105 8.70 5.73 1.19
C PHE A 105 7.71 6.03 2.30
N ASN A 106 8.22 6.60 3.37
CA ASN A 106 7.43 7.15 4.47
C ASN A 106 7.75 8.63 4.66
N CYS A 107 6.74 9.39 5.03
CA CYS A 107 6.89 10.78 5.38
C CYS A 107 6.46 11.03 6.82
N VAL A 108 7.19 11.90 7.49
CA VAL A 108 6.88 12.45 8.80
C VAL A 108 6.53 13.93 8.66
N ILE A 109 6.06 14.56 9.73
CA ILE A 109 5.91 16.01 9.78
C ILE A 109 7.22 16.60 10.24
N GLY A 110 7.79 17.40 9.39
CA GLY A 110 9.04 18.12 9.67
C GLY A 110 8.87 19.63 9.81
#